data_7bc210e1feba86bac48a0ce689decf81
#
_entry.id   7bc210e1feba86bac48a0ce689decf81
#
_cell.length_a   1.000
_cell.length_b   1.000
_cell.length_c   1.000
_cell.angle_alpha   90.00
_cell.angle_beta   90.00
_cell.angle_gamma   90.00
#
_symmetry.space_group_name_H-M   'P 1'
#
loop_
_entity.id
_entity.type
_entity.pdbx_description
1 polymer ?
#
loop_
_entity_poly.entity_id
_entity_poly.type
_entity_poly.pdbx_seq_one_letter_code
_entity_poly.pdbx_strand_id
1 'polypeptide(L)'
;MNRRLIICVGLLLFTFSSFAQLRDIPKEVEQAFTAQYPNATAVEYRDNLVNVKILFTHKGEKLIASYNNAGKWKETEKAWNFEQLNADIKDGFQKSKYADWKVTETKIVNRPDGVELFRVKVEKNEIQKKHLFFNAAGRLIEDFITL
;
A
#
# COMPACT_ATOMS: atom_id res chain seq x y z
N MET A 1 -12.27 -8.52 73.58
CA MET A 1 -12.29 -9.56 72.48
C MET A 1 -12.73 -8.85 71.20
N ASN A 2 -11.79 -8.33 70.41
CA ASN A 2 -12.08 -7.46 69.24
C ASN A 2 -11.91 -8.28 67.98
N ARG A 3 -13.04 -8.67 67.35
CA ARG A 3 -13.03 -9.33 66.03
C ARG A 3 -12.89 -8.24 64.95
N ARG A 4 -11.69 -8.11 64.40
CA ARG A 4 -11.45 -7.29 63.21
C ARG A 4 -11.94 -8.01 62.00
N LEU A 5 -13.01 -7.49 61.36
CA LEU A 5 -13.54 -7.93 60.08
C LEU A 5 -12.67 -7.35 58.97
N ILE A 6 -11.87 -8.17 58.31
CA ILE A 6 -11.10 -7.77 57.14
C ILE A 6 -12.02 -7.97 55.90
N ILE A 7 -12.48 -6.84 55.37
CA ILE A 7 -13.21 -6.82 54.09
C ILE A 7 -12.17 -6.82 52.96
N CYS A 8 -11.95 -7.97 52.34
CA CYS A 8 -11.20 -8.06 51.09
C CYS A 8 -12.08 -7.55 49.94
N VAL A 9 -11.84 -6.31 49.50
CA VAL A 9 -12.40 -5.76 48.28
C VAL A 9 -11.62 -6.36 47.10
N GLY A 10 -12.17 -7.38 46.48
CA GLY A 10 -11.64 -7.95 45.26
C GLY A 10 -11.85 -7.00 44.09
N LEU A 11 -10.77 -6.34 43.67
CA LEU A 11 -10.76 -5.51 42.45
C LEU A 11 -10.81 -6.41 41.21
N LEU A 12 -12.01 -6.62 40.66
CA LEU A 12 -12.18 -7.33 39.38
C LEU A 12 -11.67 -6.43 38.28
N LEU A 13 -10.44 -6.67 37.85
CA LEU A 13 -9.89 -6.10 36.61
C LEU A 13 -10.60 -6.74 35.41
N PHE A 14 -11.64 -6.10 34.92
CA PHE A 14 -12.19 -6.41 33.59
C PHE A 14 -11.18 -5.98 32.53
N THR A 15 -10.36 -6.91 32.06
CA THR A 15 -9.57 -6.72 30.84
C THR A 15 -10.54 -6.75 29.67
N PHE A 16 -10.93 -5.57 29.18
CA PHE A 16 -11.58 -5.44 27.89
C PHE A 16 -10.57 -5.82 26.82
N SER A 17 -10.60 -7.07 26.38
CA SER A 17 -9.95 -7.48 25.14
C SER A 17 -10.71 -6.79 24.01
N SER A 18 -10.21 -5.62 23.57
CA SER A 18 -10.65 -4.99 22.35
C SER A 18 -10.25 -5.92 21.20
N PHE A 19 -11.14 -6.82 20.83
CA PHE A 19 -11.07 -7.46 19.52
C PHE A 19 -11.31 -6.35 18.51
N ALA A 20 -10.23 -5.84 17.91
CA ALA A 20 -10.37 -5.09 16.67
C ALA A 20 -11.09 -6.05 15.71
N GLN A 21 -12.37 -5.81 15.44
CA GLN A 21 -13.11 -6.53 14.41
C GLN A 21 -12.43 -6.18 13.09
N LEU A 22 -11.56 -7.06 12.64
CA LEU A 22 -11.07 -7.04 11.27
C LEU A 22 -12.33 -7.21 10.41
N ARG A 23 -12.65 -6.20 9.63
CA ARG A 23 -13.73 -6.26 8.66
C ARG A 23 -13.45 -7.41 7.71
N ASP A 24 -14.45 -8.24 7.46
CA ASP A 24 -14.35 -9.29 6.46
C ASP A 24 -14.09 -8.68 5.08
N ILE A 25 -13.14 -9.26 4.36
CA ILE A 25 -12.82 -8.84 3.00
C ILE A 25 -14.06 -9.10 2.10
N PRO A 26 -14.48 -8.10 1.29
CA PRO A 26 -15.61 -8.30 0.38
C PRO A 26 -15.36 -9.48 -0.57
N LYS A 27 -16.37 -10.35 -0.72
CA LYS A 27 -16.30 -11.54 -1.59
C LYS A 27 -15.97 -11.18 -3.04
N GLU A 28 -16.46 -10.04 -3.50
CA GLU A 28 -16.19 -9.50 -4.84
C GLU A 28 -14.71 -9.25 -5.05
N VAL A 29 -14.00 -8.79 -4.02
CA VAL A 29 -12.55 -8.57 -4.05
C VAL A 29 -11.80 -9.90 -4.11
N GLU A 30 -12.18 -10.87 -3.27
CA GLU A 30 -11.55 -12.20 -3.26
C GLU A 30 -11.73 -12.91 -4.61
N GLN A 31 -12.93 -12.87 -5.18
CA GLN A 31 -13.22 -13.45 -6.48
C GLN A 31 -12.43 -12.80 -7.60
N ALA A 32 -12.40 -11.45 -7.65
CA ALA A 32 -11.66 -10.69 -8.65
C ALA A 32 -10.16 -10.95 -8.56
N PHE A 33 -9.61 -10.98 -7.35
CA PHE A 33 -8.21 -11.28 -7.10
C PHE A 33 -7.82 -12.69 -7.55
N THR A 34 -8.59 -13.69 -7.13
CA THR A 34 -8.31 -15.10 -7.48
C THR A 34 -8.39 -15.34 -8.99
N ALA A 35 -9.35 -14.69 -9.66
CA ALA A 35 -9.47 -14.76 -11.11
C ALA A 35 -8.28 -14.11 -11.84
N GLN A 36 -7.78 -12.98 -11.32
CA GLN A 36 -6.69 -12.22 -11.94
C GLN A 36 -5.31 -12.84 -11.64
N TYR A 37 -5.12 -13.40 -10.45
CA TYR A 37 -3.86 -13.97 -9.99
C TYR A 37 -4.03 -15.42 -9.50
N PRO A 38 -4.37 -16.35 -10.41
CA PRO A 38 -4.43 -17.75 -10.05
C PRO A 38 -3.04 -18.22 -9.59
N ASN A 39 -3.00 -19.06 -8.55
CA ASN A 39 -1.76 -19.55 -7.92
C ASN A 39 -0.94 -18.48 -7.17
N ALA A 40 -1.53 -17.35 -6.78
CA ALA A 40 -0.90 -16.43 -5.86
C ALA A 40 -0.64 -17.13 -4.50
N THR A 41 0.52 -16.84 -3.91
CA THR A 41 0.94 -17.39 -2.60
C THR A 41 1.27 -16.27 -1.62
N ALA A 42 1.40 -16.59 -0.33
CA ALA A 42 1.70 -15.63 0.74
C ALA A 42 0.76 -14.40 0.72
N VAL A 43 -0.55 -14.67 0.57
CA VAL A 43 -1.57 -13.63 0.41
C VAL A 43 -1.89 -12.99 1.76
N GLU A 44 -1.79 -11.66 1.84
CA GLU A 44 -2.14 -10.84 2.99
C GLU A 44 -3.07 -9.71 2.55
N TYR A 45 -4.23 -9.60 3.20
CA TYR A 45 -5.22 -8.55 2.92
C TYR A 45 -5.05 -7.38 3.88
N ARG A 46 -5.12 -6.16 3.36
CA ARG A 46 -5.13 -4.90 4.12
C ARG A 46 -6.30 -4.04 3.67
N ASP A 47 -7.33 -3.97 4.49
CA ASP A 47 -8.50 -3.11 4.26
C ASP A 47 -8.24 -1.71 4.85
N ASN A 48 -8.50 -0.66 4.05
CA ASN A 48 -8.45 0.73 4.49
C ASN A 48 -9.81 1.44 4.35
N LEU A 49 -10.92 0.69 4.41
CA LEU A 49 -12.31 1.12 4.27
C LEU A 49 -12.74 1.54 2.86
N VAL A 50 -11.86 2.14 2.08
CA VAL A 50 -12.13 2.63 0.71
C VAL A 50 -11.66 1.62 -0.33
N ASN A 51 -10.50 1.02 -0.08
CA ASN A 51 -9.86 0.05 -0.96
C ASN A 51 -9.30 -1.12 -0.16
N VAL A 52 -9.27 -2.28 -0.75
CA VAL A 52 -8.56 -3.44 -0.24
C VAL A 52 -7.23 -3.56 -0.97
N LYS A 53 -6.13 -3.56 -0.22
CA LYS A 53 -4.80 -3.88 -0.74
C LYS A 53 -4.48 -5.34 -0.43
N ILE A 54 -3.98 -6.05 -1.41
CA ILE A 54 -3.60 -7.45 -1.30
C ILE A 54 -2.12 -7.56 -1.60
N LEU A 55 -1.33 -7.97 -0.59
CA LEU A 55 0.08 -8.29 -0.75
C LEU A 55 0.18 -9.77 -1.04
N PHE A 56 0.94 -10.15 -2.06
CA PHE A 56 1.06 -11.55 -2.48
C PHE A 56 2.33 -11.81 -3.27
N THR A 57 2.64 -13.08 -3.46
CA THR A 57 3.69 -13.54 -4.37
C THR A 57 3.05 -14.22 -5.57
N HIS A 58 3.43 -13.80 -6.77
CA HIS A 58 2.97 -14.41 -8.03
C HIS A 58 4.16 -14.56 -8.97
N LYS A 59 4.37 -15.78 -9.50
CA LYS A 59 5.51 -16.10 -10.37
C LYS A 59 6.88 -15.69 -9.78
N GLY A 60 7.03 -15.81 -8.45
CA GLY A 60 8.25 -15.45 -7.74
C GLY A 60 8.43 -13.97 -7.41
N GLU A 61 7.51 -13.11 -7.83
CA GLU A 61 7.55 -11.66 -7.58
C GLU A 61 6.58 -11.26 -6.46
N LYS A 62 7.03 -10.36 -5.59
CA LYS A 62 6.18 -9.74 -4.56
C LYS A 62 5.43 -8.56 -5.15
N LEU A 63 4.12 -8.61 -5.09
CA LEU A 63 3.21 -7.65 -5.70
C LEU A 63 2.21 -7.10 -4.66
N ILE A 64 1.64 -5.94 -4.93
CA ILE A 64 0.54 -5.36 -4.17
C ILE A 64 -0.55 -4.98 -5.15
N ALA A 65 -1.67 -5.69 -5.13
CA ALA A 65 -2.85 -5.31 -5.92
C ALA A 65 -3.83 -4.51 -5.08
N SER A 66 -4.46 -3.52 -5.68
CA SER A 66 -5.48 -2.66 -5.06
C SER A 66 -6.82 -2.80 -5.78
N TYR A 67 -7.87 -3.04 -5.01
CA TYR A 67 -9.25 -3.15 -5.48
C TYR A 67 -10.16 -2.20 -4.69
N ASN A 68 -11.21 -1.70 -5.32
CA ASN A 68 -12.29 -1.10 -4.54
C ASN A 68 -13.16 -2.20 -3.91
N ASN A 69 -14.08 -1.82 -3.01
CA ASN A 69 -14.93 -2.78 -2.29
C ASN A 69 -15.91 -3.56 -3.21
N ALA A 70 -16.14 -3.11 -4.45
CA ALA A 70 -16.93 -3.82 -5.45
C ALA A 70 -16.09 -4.79 -6.31
N GLY A 71 -14.84 -5.09 -5.90
CA GLY A 71 -13.95 -5.99 -6.64
C GLY A 71 -13.35 -5.40 -7.92
N LYS A 72 -13.54 -4.10 -8.18
CA LYS A 72 -12.90 -3.48 -9.35
C LYS A 72 -11.42 -3.24 -9.07
N TRP A 73 -10.57 -3.88 -9.86
CA TRP A 73 -9.12 -3.65 -9.84
C TRP A 73 -8.77 -2.21 -10.17
N LYS A 74 -7.86 -1.65 -9.40
CA LYS A 74 -7.35 -0.28 -9.55
C LYS A 74 -5.95 -0.25 -10.12
N GLU A 75 -5.05 -0.99 -9.48
CA GLU A 75 -3.65 -1.07 -9.89
C GLU A 75 -2.97 -2.26 -9.22
N THR A 76 -1.83 -2.66 -9.79
CA THR A 76 -0.88 -3.58 -9.16
C THR A 76 0.50 -2.96 -9.15
N GLU A 77 1.11 -2.92 -7.98
CA GLU A 77 2.42 -2.34 -7.74
C GLU A 77 3.48 -3.43 -7.57
N LYS A 78 4.67 -3.16 -8.12
CA LYS A 78 5.89 -3.94 -7.91
C LYS A 78 7.00 -3.01 -7.45
N ALA A 79 7.72 -3.37 -6.38
CA ALA A 79 8.91 -2.62 -5.97
C ALA A 79 9.97 -2.63 -7.09
N TRP A 80 10.61 -1.50 -7.29
CA TRP A 80 11.64 -1.33 -8.30
C TRP A 80 12.79 -0.49 -7.78
N ASN A 81 13.94 -0.54 -8.46
CA ASN A 81 15.08 0.30 -8.12
C ASN A 81 15.12 1.50 -9.10
N PHE A 82 15.30 2.71 -8.56
CA PHE A 82 15.40 3.94 -9.37
C PHE A 82 16.53 3.84 -10.41
N GLU A 83 17.66 3.28 -10.04
CA GLU A 83 18.82 3.13 -10.93
C GLU A 83 18.55 2.20 -12.14
N GLN A 84 17.61 1.28 -11.98
CA GLN A 84 17.19 0.35 -13.04
C GLN A 84 16.10 0.93 -13.96
N LEU A 85 15.61 2.13 -13.70
CA LEU A 85 14.70 2.83 -14.61
C LEU A 85 15.41 3.12 -15.94
N ASN A 86 14.64 3.19 -17.02
CA ASN A 86 15.18 3.55 -18.33
C ASN A 86 15.70 4.99 -18.33
N ALA A 87 16.50 5.34 -19.31
CA ALA A 87 17.14 6.64 -19.43
C ALA A 87 16.12 7.78 -19.54
N ASP A 88 15.03 7.58 -20.25
CA ASP A 88 14.01 8.60 -20.48
C ASP A 88 13.30 8.99 -19.17
N ILE A 89 12.99 8.02 -18.29
CA ILE A 89 12.36 8.31 -17.00
C ILE A 89 13.33 9.05 -16.09
N LYS A 90 14.61 8.65 -16.05
CA LYS A 90 15.64 9.35 -15.27
C LYS A 90 15.87 10.78 -15.77
N ASP A 91 15.89 10.97 -17.08
CA ASP A 91 15.99 12.30 -17.69
C ASP A 91 14.75 13.15 -17.37
N GLY A 92 13.54 12.57 -17.49
CA GLY A 92 12.28 13.23 -17.13
C GLY A 92 12.24 13.65 -15.65
N PHE A 93 12.76 12.82 -14.75
CA PHE A 93 12.92 13.18 -13.34
C PHE A 93 13.90 14.34 -13.16
N GLN A 94 15.08 14.28 -13.77
CA GLN A 94 16.11 15.33 -13.68
C GLN A 94 15.64 16.69 -14.24
N LYS A 95 14.77 16.69 -15.24
CA LYS A 95 14.17 17.90 -15.81
C LYS A 95 12.93 18.40 -15.04
N SER A 96 12.46 17.64 -14.08
CA SER A 96 11.29 18.02 -13.28
C SER A 96 11.67 19.03 -12.18
N LYS A 97 10.66 19.74 -11.66
CA LYS A 97 10.84 20.62 -10.50
C LYS A 97 11.18 19.87 -9.19
N TYR A 98 11.32 18.56 -9.25
CA TYR A 98 11.64 17.68 -8.13
C TYR A 98 13.03 17.06 -8.22
N ALA A 99 13.86 17.48 -9.15
CA ALA A 99 15.18 16.92 -9.40
C ALA A 99 16.13 16.96 -8.18
N ASP A 100 15.93 17.94 -7.30
CA ASP A 100 16.68 18.14 -6.05
C ASP A 100 16.09 17.42 -4.83
N TRP A 101 14.93 16.74 -5.00
CA TRP A 101 14.30 16.00 -3.93
C TRP A 101 14.93 14.60 -3.82
N LYS A 102 15.03 14.10 -2.59
CA LYS A 102 15.53 12.74 -2.33
C LYS A 102 14.54 11.69 -2.77
N VAL A 103 14.94 10.79 -3.66
CA VAL A 103 14.17 9.59 -4.00
C VAL A 103 14.23 8.59 -2.84
N THR A 104 13.08 8.15 -2.37
CA THR A 104 12.95 7.22 -1.23
C THR A 104 12.32 5.87 -1.58
N GLU A 105 11.52 5.81 -2.64
CA GLU A 105 10.89 4.58 -3.11
C GLU A 105 10.64 4.67 -4.62
N THR A 106 10.76 3.57 -5.31
CA THR A 106 10.36 3.44 -6.71
C THR A 106 9.54 2.19 -6.90
N LYS A 107 8.47 2.29 -7.70
CA LYS A 107 7.61 1.16 -8.06
C LYS A 107 7.18 1.22 -9.51
N ILE A 108 7.01 0.07 -10.13
CA ILE A 108 6.24 -0.08 -11.35
C ILE A 108 4.78 -0.24 -10.95
N VAL A 109 3.87 0.47 -11.62
CA VAL A 109 2.44 0.49 -11.34
C VAL A 109 1.69 0.15 -12.62
N ASN A 110 1.03 -0.99 -12.63
CA ASN A 110 0.17 -1.43 -13.72
C ASN A 110 -1.28 -1.07 -13.38
N ARG A 111 -1.96 -0.38 -14.28
CA ARG A 111 -3.36 0.05 -14.17
C ARG A 111 -4.23 -0.62 -15.25
N PRO A 112 -5.57 -0.53 -15.15
CA PRO A 112 -6.46 -0.97 -16.23
C PRO A 112 -6.06 -0.41 -17.60
N ASP A 113 -6.53 -1.06 -18.67
CA ASP A 113 -6.29 -0.69 -20.06
C ASP A 113 -4.81 -0.76 -20.50
N GLY A 114 -4.00 -1.57 -19.80
CA GLY A 114 -2.60 -1.78 -20.13
C GLY A 114 -1.69 -0.59 -19.83
N VAL A 115 -2.14 0.35 -19.01
CA VAL A 115 -1.34 1.51 -18.59
C VAL A 115 -0.27 1.09 -17.60
N GLU A 116 1.00 1.28 -17.95
CA GLU A 116 2.14 1.12 -17.06
C GLU A 116 2.74 2.48 -16.71
N LEU A 117 2.91 2.73 -15.43
CA LEU A 117 3.51 3.94 -14.88
C LEU A 117 4.65 3.58 -13.94
N PHE A 118 5.58 4.52 -13.78
CA PHE A 118 6.71 4.41 -12.87
C PHE A 118 6.51 5.44 -11.75
N ARG A 119 6.20 4.95 -10.56
CA ARG A 119 6.00 5.81 -9.40
C ARG A 119 7.32 6.02 -8.68
N VAL A 120 7.73 7.27 -8.53
CA VAL A 120 8.89 7.69 -7.75
C VAL A 120 8.40 8.49 -6.55
N LYS A 121 8.65 7.98 -5.35
CA LYS A 121 8.39 8.72 -4.12
C LYS A 121 9.60 9.60 -3.83
N VAL A 122 9.34 10.89 -3.61
CA VAL A 122 10.37 11.89 -3.34
C VAL A 122 10.07 12.67 -2.07
N GLU A 123 11.11 13.06 -1.37
CA GLU A 123 11.04 13.82 -0.12
C GLU A 123 11.99 15.01 -0.15
N LYS A 124 11.48 16.21 0.13
CA LYS A 124 12.29 17.40 0.33
C LYS A 124 12.68 17.59 1.80
N ASN A 125 11.78 17.23 2.69
CA ASN A 125 11.94 17.25 4.14
C ASN A 125 10.91 16.27 4.77
N GLU A 126 10.81 16.25 6.09
CA GLU A 126 9.89 15.34 6.82
C GLU A 126 8.42 15.54 6.48
N ILE A 127 8.02 16.75 6.06
CA ILE A 127 6.63 17.11 5.77
C ILE A 127 6.32 17.07 4.28
N GLN A 128 7.27 17.47 3.45
CA GLN A 128 7.08 17.61 2.01
C GLN A 128 7.49 16.31 1.30
N LYS A 129 6.51 15.48 1.02
CA LYS A 129 6.69 14.20 0.31
C LYS A 129 5.69 14.11 -0.83
N LYS A 130 6.11 13.51 -1.94
CA LYS A 130 5.25 13.33 -3.12
C LYS A 130 5.46 12.00 -3.79
N HIS A 131 4.40 11.52 -4.42
CA HIS A 131 4.47 10.47 -5.43
C HIS A 131 4.42 11.13 -6.82
N LEU A 132 5.40 10.83 -7.63
CA LEU A 132 5.51 11.26 -9.03
C LEU A 132 5.27 10.06 -9.92
N PHE A 133 4.41 10.19 -10.91
CA PHE A 133 4.11 9.12 -11.86
C PHE A 133 4.61 9.51 -13.25
N PHE A 134 5.53 8.71 -13.76
CA PHE A 134 6.08 8.86 -15.10
C PHE A 134 5.57 7.76 -16.02
N ASN A 135 5.35 8.08 -17.29
CA ASN A 135 5.19 7.05 -18.31
C ASN A 135 6.56 6.55 -18.79
N ALA A 136 6.57 5.51 -19.64
CA ALA A 136 7.80 4.92 -20.15
C ALA A 136 8.68 5.88 -20.98
N ALA A 137 8.11 6.96 -21.52
CA ALA A 137 8.82 8.01 -22.25
C ALA A 137 9.36 9.13 -21.33
N GLY A 138 9.33 8.92 -20.01
CA GLY A 138 9.86 9.88 -19.03
C GLY A 138 8.99 11.12 -18.79
N ARG A 139 7.77 11.16 -19.35
CA ARG A 139 6.86 12.28 -19.10
C ARG A 139 6.22 12.12 -17.72
N LEU A 140 6.30 13.17 -16.89
CA LEU A 140 5.56 13.28 -15.64
C LEU A 140 4.07 13.44 -15.94
N ILE A 141 3.26 12.45 -15.55
CA ILE A 141 1.83 12.38 -15.81
C ILE A 141 1.03 12.96 -14.65
N GLU A 142 1.42 12.58 -13.41
CA GLU A 142 0.72 12.94 -12.18
C GLU A 142 1.71 13.21 -11.06
N ASP A 143 1.36 14.12 -10.15
CA ASP A 143 2.06 14.28 -8.86
C ASP A 143 1.04 14.42 -7.72
N PHE A 144 1.24 13.69 -6.62
CA PHE A 144 0.37 13.72 -5.44
C PHE A 144 1.18 13.94 -4.18
N ILE A 145 0.62 14.71 -3.25
CA ILE A 145 1.15 14.79 -1.89
C ILE A 145 0.94 13.46 -1.21
N THR A 146 1.95 12.94 -0.52
CA THR A 146 1.83 11.79 0.37
C THR A 146 1.94 12.29 1.81
N LEU A 147 1.03 11.82 2.64
CA LEU A 147 1.00 12.09 4.08
C LEU A 147 1.84 11.05 4.84
#